data_363f86a33c63aa0d193cb9b2aa6cf700
#
_entry.id   363f86a33c63aa0d193cb9b2aa6cf700
#
_cell.length_a   1.000
_cell.length_b   1.000
_cell.length_c   1.000
_cell.angle_alpha   90.00
_cell.angle_beta   90.00
_cell.angle_gamma   90.00
#
_symmetry.space_group_name_H-M   'P 1'
#
loop_
_entity.id
_entity.type
_entity.pdbx_description
1 polymer ?
#
loop_
_entity_poly.entity_id
_entity_poly.type
_entity_poly.pdbx_seq_one_letter_code
_entity_poly.pdbx_strand_id
1 'polypeptide(L)'
;MYTTESKKEEFLKEYFRSRVVSTTMCNAIMNRALQNEQVFKKPFYAFTKEEIMKMYTNAKVKSNRTLQNWNLTLKHASRWFLHTQNKPLDNEYEVITREDLDNCVDVNTTKQMLISEEQLHTMQDDILNYTDKAILSLLFLGVGGDMLKEITFLTEDQLNTSERKIYFRSGKMIILSKRDFDIVRKACQEDALTSYSVEGTVIGVSTGGIYKVRGNTINNNDDIKNEDDRRRRMRWLHRRINIVSDYLGVPMTPKSINASGLWHAIQVKMQQKGIDNLKEYLSTDSGRRVCWRYGFMGEHYAATVLDKFRKQL
;
A
#
# COMPACT_ATOMS: atom_id res chain seq x y z
N MET A 1 -18.93 -25.75 15.34
CA MET A 1 -18.59 -25.27 14.00
C MET A 1 -19.67 -25.76 13.06
N TYR A 2 -20.41 -24.86 12.44
CA TYR A 2 -21.56 -25.23 11.59
C TYR A 2 -21.11 -25.61 10.17
N THR A 3 -20.05 -25.01 9.69
CA THR A 3 -19.43 -25.33 8.41
C THR A 3 -18.11 -26.05 8.64
N THR A 4 -17.94 -27.24 8.07
CA THR A 4 -16.72 -28.03 8.23
C THR A 4 -15.59 -27.53 7.31
N GLU A 5 -14.33 -27.73 7.70
CA GLU A 5 -13.17 -27.39 6.86
C GLU A 5 -13.21 -28.12 5.51
N SER A 6 -13.61 -29.39 5.49
CA SER A 6 -13.77 -30.17 4.27
C SER A 6 -14.74 -29.55 3.27
N LYS A 7 -15.88 -29.05 3.74
CA LYS A 7 -16.86 -28.35 2.87
C LYS A 7 -16.35 -27.01 2.37
N LYS A 8 -15.59 -26.29 3.19
CA LYS A 8 -14.91 -25.06 2.76
C LYS A 8 -13.93 -25.35 1.62
N GLU A 9 -13.11 -26.39 1.78
CA GLU A 9 -12.14 -26.79 0.74
C GLU A 9 -12.84 -27.22 -0.57
N GLU A 10 -13.94 -27.94 -0.47
CA GLU A 10 -14.76 -28.35 -1.61
C GLU A 10 -15.29 -27.11 -2.36
N PHE A 11 -15.89 -26.16 -1.64
CA PHE A 11 -16.32 -24.89 -2.22
C PHE A 11 -15.18 -24.16 -2.91
N LEU A 12 -14.04 -23.99 -2.24
CA LEU A 12 -12.90 -23.27 -2.80
C LEU A 12 -12.37 -23.94 -4.07
N LYS A 13 -12.31 -25.27 -4.09
CA LYS A 13 -11.88 -26.05 -5.26
C LYS A 13 -12.81 -25.85 -6.45
N GLU A 14 -14.12 -25.82 -6.23
CA GLU A 14 -15.10 -25.57 -7.28
C GLU A 14 -15.09 -24.10 -7.74
N TYR A 15 -15.02 -23.16 -6.80
CA TYR A 15 -15.01 -21.72 -7.07
C TYR A 15 -13.82 -21.28 -7.93
N PHE A 16 -12.62 -21.89 -7.71
CA PHE A 16 -11.43 -21.58 -8.49
C PHE A 16 -11.40 -22.23 -9.88
N ARG A 17 -12.19 -23.27 -10.14
CA ARG A 17 -12.31 -23.82 -11.49
C ARG A 17 -12.90 -22.84 -12.49
N SER A 18 -13.70 -21.90 -12.02
CA SER A 18 -14.44 -20.97 -12.88
C SER A 18 -13.92 -19.53 -12.82
N ARG A 19 -12.94 -19.18 -11.96
CA ARG A 19 -12.55 -17.80 -11.71
C ARG A 19 -11.07 -17.64 -11.40
N VAL A 20 -10.46 -16.57 -11.96
CA VAL A 20 -9.10 -16.14 -11.61
C VAL A 20 -9.16 -15.23 -10.37
N VAL A 21 -9.18 -15.83 -9.19
CA VAL A 21 -9.20 -15.10 -7.90
C VAL A 21 -8.05 -15.61 -7.02
N SER A 22 -7.51 -14.75 -6.16
CA SER A 22 -6.46 -15.16 -5.22
C SER A 22 -6.98 -16.16 -4.20
N THR A 23 -6.45 -17.38 -4.22
CA THR A 23 -6.79 -18.48 -3.28
C THR A 23 -6.57 -18.03 -1.83
N THR A 24 -5.48 -17.32 -1.57
CA THR A 24 -5.13 -16.81 -0.23
C THR A 24 -6.19 -15.84 0.29
N MET A 25 -6.68 -14.95 -0.57
CA MET A 25 -7.71 -13.98 -0.20
C MET A 25 -9.04 -14.69 0.12
N CYS A 26 -9.49 -15.60 -0.73
CA CYS A 26 -10.74 -16.32 -0.49
C CYS A 26 -10.68 -17.18 0.78
N ASN A 27 -9.55 -17.84 1.04
CA ASN A 27 -9.33 -18.57 2.29
C ASN A 27 -9.43 -17.64 3.52
N ALA A 28 -8.82 -16.48 3.46
CA ALA A 28 -8.88 -15.51 4.57
C ALA A 28 -10.32 -15.03 4.83
N ILE A 29 -11.08 -14.76 3.77
CA ILE A 29 -12.50 -14.35 3.85
C ILE A 29 -13.33 -15.46 4.47
N MET A 30 -13.21 -16.69 3.97
CA MET A 30 -13.95 -17.85 4.49
C MET A 30 -13.62 -18.12 5.95
N ASN A 31 -12.33 -18.10 6.33
CA ASN A 31 -11.93 -18.28 7.71
C ASN A 31 -12.55 -17.24 8.64
N ARG A 32 -12.67 -15.99 8.20
CA ARG A 32 -13.33 -14.93 8.97
C ARG A 32 -14.82 -15.22 9.15
N ALA A 33 -15.51 -15.65 8.10
CA ALA A 33 -16.91 -16.04 8.20
C ALA A 33 -17.11 -17.20 9.19
N LEU A 34 -16.27 -18.25 9.08
CA LEU A 34 -16.32 -19.40 9.99
C LEU A 34 -16.04 -19.06 11.46
N GLN A 35 -15.13 -18.10 11.72
CA GLN A 35 -14.91 -17.57 13.08
C GLN A 35 -16.16 -16.90 13.65
N ASN A 36 -16.92 -16.18 12.80
CA ASN A 36 -18.15 -15.51 13.22
C ASN A 36 -19.32 -16.49 13.40
N GLU A 37 -19.31 -17.69 12.82
CA GLU A 37 -20.29 -18.75 13.13
C GLU A 37 -20.31 -19.10 14.63
N GLN A 38 -19.15 -19.06 15.29
CA GLN A 38 -19.05 -19.32 16.72
C GLN A 38 -19.64 -18.15 17.54
N VAL A 39 -19.46 -16.92 17.06
CA VAL A 39 -19.97 -15.72 17.70
C VAL A 39 -21.50 -15.64 17.58
N PHE A 40 -22.04 -15.88 16.38
CA PHE A 40 -23.46 -15.76 16.09
C PHE A 40 -24.24 -17.07 16.30
N LYS A 41 -23.55 -18.17 16.63
CA LYS A 41 -24.12 -19.52 16.91
C LYS A 41 -25.00 -20.06 15.77
N LYS A 42 -24.64 -19.77 14.53
CA LYS A 42 -25.30 -20.24 13.32
C LYS A 42 -24.35 -20.25 12.11
N PRO A 43 -24.67 -20.99 11.04
CA PRO A 43 -23.81 -21.03 9.85
C PRO A 43 -23.79 -19.65 9.16
N PHE A 44 -22.66 -19.31 8.54
CA PHE A 44 -22.47 -17.98 7.92
C PHE A 44 -23.49 -17.65 6.83
N TYR A 45 -23.98 -18.68 6.11
CA TYR A 45 -25.01 -18.51 5.08
C TYR A 45 -26.41 -18.23 5.65
N ALA A 46 -26.59 -18.26 6.96
CA ALA A 46 -27.80 -17.89 7.67
C ALA A 46 -27.65 -16.58 8.49
N PHE A 47 -26.58 -15.83 8.26
CA PHE A 47 -26.38 -14.53 8.92
C PHE A 47 -27.42 -13.52 8.42
N THR A 48 -27.96 -12.73 9.34
CA THR A 48 -28.77 -11.57 8.97
C THR A 48 -27.93 -10.43 8.45
N LYS A 49 -28.55 -9.45 7.80
CA LYS A 49 -27.87 -8.24 7.32
C LYS A 49 -27.08 -7.56 8.45
N GLU A 50 -27.66 -7.42 9.65
CA GLU A 50 -27.02 -6.78 10.80
C GLU A 50 -25.77 -7.55 11.26
N GLU A 51 -25.81 -8.87 11.26
CA GLU A 51 -24.68 -9.72 11.63
C GLU A 51 -23.55 -9.64 10.59
N ILE A 52 -23.91 -9.60 9.31
CA ILE A 52 -22.95 -9.40 8.20
C ILE A 52 -22.26 -8.04 8.36
N MET A 53 -23.04 -6.99 8.59
CA MET A 53 -22.52 -5.65 8.80
C MET A 53 -21.59 -5.57 10.03
N LYS A 54 -22.00 -6.22 11.15
CA LYS A 54 -21.16 -6.32 12.36
C LYS A 54 -19.85 -7.07 12.09
N MET A 55 -19.90 -8.16 11.34
CA MET A 55 -18.69 -8.91 10.93
C MET A 55 -17.75 -8.02 10.09
N TYR A 56 -18.28 -7.23 9.17
CA TYR A 56 -17.50 -6.34 8.31
C TYR A 56 -16.89 -5.18 9.10
N THR A 57 -17.65 -4.56 9.99
CA THR A 57 -17.16 -3.48 10.86
C THR A 57 -16.05 -3.97 11.80
N ASN A 58 -16.25 -5.13 12.43
CA ASN A 58 -15.24 -5.73 13.32
C ASN A 58 -13.97 -6.17 12.58
N ALA A 59 -14.04 -6.32 11.27
CA ALA A 59 -12.89 -6.67 10.47
C ALA A 59 -11.91 -5.51 10.27
N LYS A 60 -12.29 -4.27 10.59
CA LYS A 60 -11.49 -3.05 10.44
C LYS A 60 -10.87 -2.91 9.05
N VAL A 61 -11.68 -3.17 8.03
CA VAL A 61 -11.21 -3.13 6.64
C VAL A 61 -11.11 -1.67 6.18
N LYS A 62 -9.98 -1.33 5.58
CA LYS A 62 -9.63 0.04 5.17
C LYS A 62 -10.23 0.49 3.83
N SER A 63 -10.96 -0.35 3.12
CA SER A 63 -11.40 -0.03 1.77
C SER A 63 -12.74 -0.71 1.43
N ASN A 64 -13.68 0.08 0.92
CA ASN A 64 -14.94 -0.43 0.40
C ASN A 64 -14.72 -1.50 -0.68
N ARG A 65 -13.74 -1.33 -1.57
CA ARG A 65 -13.40 -2.32 -2.60
C ARG A 65 -13.07 -3.69 -2.01
N THR A 66 -12.40 -3.72 -0.86
CA THR A 66 -12.09 -4.98 -0.16
C THR A 66 -13.37 -5.60 0.39
N LEU A 67 -14.26 -4.81 1.01
CA LEU A 67 -15.55 -5.31 1.50
C LEU A 67 -16.46 -5.78 0.36
N GLN A 68 -16.48 -5.09 -0.78
CA GLN A 68 -17.18 -5.55 -1.99
C GLN A 68 -16.69 -6.94 -2.43
N ASN A 69 -15.38 -7.15 -2.47
CA ASN A 69 -14.80 -8.46 -2.81
C ASN A 69 -15.15 -9.52 -1.77
N TRP A 70 -15.17 -9.15 -0.48
CA TRP A 70 -15.62 -10.06 0.59
C TRP A 70 -17.08 -10.45 0.42
N ASN A 71 -17.95 -9.45 0.26
CA ASN A 71 -19.38 -9.68 0.08
C ASN A 71 -19.66 -10.56 -1.14
N LEU A 72 -18.99 -10.29 -2.26
CA LEU A 72 -19.11 -11.11 -3.47
C LEU A 72 -18.69 -12.56 -3.24
N THR A 73 -17.56 -12.78 -2.54
CA THR A 73 -17.08 -14.13 -2.23
C THR A 73 -18.06 -14.86 -1.32
N LEU A 74 -18.54 -14.22 -0.24
CA LEU A 74 -19.47 -14.82 0.71
C LEU A 74 -20.85 -15.03 0.13
N LYS A 75 -21.32 -14.14 -0.72
CA LYS A 75 -22.55 -14.33 -1.51
C LYS A 75 -22.50 -15.63 -2.34
N HIS A 76 -21.39 -15.85 -3.06
CA HIS A 76 -21.21 -17.07 -3.84
C HIS A 76 -21.07 -18.32 -2.96
N ALA A 77 -20.31 -18.21 -1.86
CA ALA A 77 -20.18 -19.29 -0.91
C ALA A 77 -21.55 -19.66 -0.29
N SER A 78 -22.31 -18.66 0.15
CA SER A 78 -23.64 -18.85 0.74
C SER A 78 -24.58 -19.58 -0.22
N ARG A 79 -24.66 -19.15 -1.49
CA ARG A 79 -25.44 -19.83 -2.53
C ARG A 79 -25.00 -21.28 -2.73
N TRP A 80 -23.72 -21.54 -2.79
CA TRP A 80 -23.20 -22.89 -2.96
C TRP A 80 -23.55 -23.77 -1.78
N PHE A 81 -23.39 -23.29 -0.53
CA PHE A 81 -23.76 -24.04 0.67
C PHE A 81 -25.26 -24.32 0.77
N LEU A 82 -26.12 -23.35 0.42
CA LEU A 82 -27.58 -23.53 0.39
C LEU A 82 -27.99 -24.55 -0.68
N HIS A 83 -27.39 -24.45 -1.86
CA HIS A 83 -27.67 -25.40 -2.97
C HIS A 83 -27.26 -26.82 -2.58
N THR A 84 -26.10 -27.05 -1.98
CA THR A 84 -25.64 -28.39 -1.57
C THR A 84 -26.53 -29.00 -0.47
N GLN A 85 -27.32 -28.19 0.22
CA GLN A 85 -28.26 -28.63 1.25
C GLN A 85 -29.71 -28.66 0.79
N ASN A 86 -29.98 -28.45 -0.51
CA ASN A 86 -31.33 -28.34 -1.07
C ASN A 86 -32.22 -27.31 -0.33
N LYS A 87 -31.63 -26.17 0.09
CA LYS A 87 -32.32 -25.07 0.76
C LYS A 87 -32.65 -23.96 -0.24
N PRO A 88 -33.64 -23.08 0.08
CA PRO A 88 -33.87 -21.85 -0.69
C PRO A 88 -32.54 -21.05 -0.80
N LEU A 89 -32.31 -20.46 -1.98
CA LEU A 89 -31.07 -19.76 -2.28
C LEU A 89 -31.02 -18.31 -1.73
N ASP A 90 -32.07 -17.92 -1.01
CA ASP A 90 -32.15 -16.59 -0.39
C ASP A 90 -31.06 -16.43 0.67
N ASN A 91 -30.26 -15.39 0.51
CA ASN A 91 -29.24 -15.05 1.50
C ASN A 91 -29.06 -13.53 1.61
N GLU A 92 -28.81 -13.08 2.81
CA GLU A 92 -28.71 -11.67 3.14
C GLU A 92 -27.50 -10.94 2.54
N TYR A 93 -26.50 -11.68 2.03
CA TYR A 93 -25.37 -11.07 1.30
C TYR A 93 -25.81 -10.42 -0.02
N GLU A 94 -26.99 -10.76 -0.53
CA GLU A 94 -27.52 -10.22 -1.79
C GLU A 94 -28.11 -8.83 -1.62
N VAL A 95 -28.66 -8.53 -0.45
CA VAL A 95 -29.28 -7.24 -0.15
C VAL A 95 -28.29 -6.20 0.40
N ILE A 96 -27.03 -6.58 0.62
CA ILE A 96 -25.98 -5.65 1.04
C ILE A 96 -25.67 -4.66 -0.07
N THR A 97 -25.90 -3.39 0.18
CA THR A 97 -25.67 -2.31 -0.76
C THR A 97 -24.24 -1.77 -0.67
N ARG A 98 -23.87 -0.95 -1.64
CA ARG A 98 -22.59 -0.24 -1.58
C ARG A 98 -22.51 0.73 -0.40
N GLU A 99 -23.61 1.40 -0.08
CA GLU A 99 -23.71 2.33 1.06
C GLU A 99 -23.55 1.59 2.39
N ASP A 100 -24.15 0.41 2.54
CA ASP A 100 -23.93 -0.47 3.69
C ASP A 100 -22.43 -0.75 3.89
N LEU A 101 -21.74 -1.10 2.81
CA LEU A 101 -20.31 -1.39 2.86
C LEU A 101 -19.45 -0.14 3.14
N ASP A 102 -19.83 1.02 2.64
CA ASP A 102 -19.15 2.29 2.94
C ASP A 102 -19.21 2.60 4.44
N ASN A 103 -20.35 2.31 5.09
CA ASN A 103 -20.54 2.48 6.54
C ASN A 103 -19.71 1.50 7.39
N CYS A 104 -19.28 0.38 6.84
CA CYS A 104 -18.42 -0.60 7.53
C CYS A 104 -16.92 -0.34 7.37
N VAL A 105 -16.52 0.58 6.49
CA VAL A 105 -15.11 0.91 6.31
C VAL A 105 -14.59 1.62 7.56
N ASP A 106 -13.48 1.15 8.11
CA ASP A 106 -12.82 1.80 9.23
C ASP A 106 -12.22 3.15 8.81
N VAL A 107 -13.02 4.21 8.95
CA VAL A 107 -12.63 5.59 8.59
C VAL A 107 -11.47 6.10 9.46
N ASN A 108 -11.29 5.58 10.67
CA ASN A 108 -10.22 6.05 11.57
C ASN A 108 -8.84 5.58 11.10
N THR A 109 -8.77 4.43 10.42
CA THR A 109 -7.53 3.96 9.78
C THR A 109 -7.36 4.47 8.35
N THR A 110 -8.36 5.12 7.75
CA THR A 110 -8.30 5.65 6.38
C THR A 110 -7.92 7.12 6.29
N LYS A 111 -7.79 7.82 7.40
CA LYS A 111 -7.17 9.16 7.40
C LYS A 111 -5.67 9.03 7.14
N GLN A 112 -5.32 8.58 5.94
CA GLN A 112 -3.98 8.74 5.40
C GLN A 112 -3.82 10.24 5.13
N MET A 113 -3.33 10.96 6.12
CA MET A 113 -3.07 12.39 5.98
C MET A 113 -2.00 12.59 4.91
N LEU A 114 -2.22 13.58 4.05
CA LEU A 114 -1.12 14.12 3.26
C LEU A 114 -0.12 14.74 4.25
N ILE A 115 1.15 14.39 4.10
CA ILE A 115 2.24 14.99 4.87
C ILE A 115 2.86 16.12 4.06
N SER A 116 3.15 17.25 4.71
CA SER A 116 3.92 18.33 4.09
C SER A 116 5.41 17.95 3.99
N GLU A 117 6.18 18.71 3.22
CA GLU A 117 7.64 18.55 3.18
C GLU A 117 8.28 18.78 4.56
N GLU A 118 7.79 19.77 5.30
CA GLU A 118 8.27 20.06 6.67
C GLU A 118 7.97 18.90 7.64
N GLN A 119 6.75 18.35 7.58
CA GLN A 119 6.40 17.16 8.35
C GLN A 119 7.26 15.95 7.97
N LEU A 120 7.54 15.75 6.67
CA LEU A 120 8.45 14.70 6.22
C LEU A 120 9.84 14.88 6.85
N HIS A 121 10.36 16.11 6.84
CA HIS A 121 11.68 16.39 7.43
C HIS A 121 11.68 16.11 8.95
N THR A 122 10.67 16.55 9.68
CA THR A 122 10.53 16.27 11.11
C THR A 122 10.49 14.77 11.39
N MET A 123 9.65 14.04 10.65
CA MET A 123 9.57 12.57 10.75
C MET A 123 10.92 11.90 10.46
N GLN A 124 11.67 12.40 9.47
CA GLN A 124 12.99 11.86 9.15
C GLN A 124 14.00 12.08 10.26
N ASP A 125 13.88 13.17 11.04
CA ASP A 125 14.79 13.40 12.16
C ASP A 125 14.58 12.37 13.28
N ASP A 126 13.33 11.90 13.47
CA ASP A 126 12.97 10.88 14.46
C ASP A 126 13.27 9.44 13.99
N ILE A 127 13.37 9.18 12.69
CA ILE A 127 13.63 7.84 12.12
C ILE A 127 15.09 7.42 12.43
N LEU A 128 15.26 6.16 12.84
CA LEU A 128 16.58 5.64 13.26
C LEU A 128 17.49 5.31 12.07
N ASN A 129 16.95 4.74 10.98
CA ASN A 129 17.72 4.18 9.88
C ASN A 129 17.72 5.10 8.66
N TYR A 130 18.88 5.32 8.04
CA TYR A 130 18.96 6.08 6.79
C TYR A 130 18.23 5.42 5.62
N THR A 131 18.21 4.10 5.58
CA THR A 131 17.41 3.33 4.60
C THR A 131 15.93 3.73 4.63
N ASP A 132 15.34 3.87 5.81
CA ASP A 132 13.94 4.26 5.96
C ASP A 132 13.71 5.72 5.62
N LYS A 133 14.61 6.62 6.03
CA LYS A 133 14.59 8.03 5.63
C LYS A 133 14.62 8.17 4.11
N ALA A 134 15.50 7.43 3.44
CA ALA A 134 15.64 7.44 1.99
C ALA A 134 14.39 6.92 1.26
N ILE A 135 13.78 5.86 1.76
CA ILE A 135 12.52 5.32 1.19
C ILE A 135 11.43 6.41 1.22
N LEU A 136 11.26 7.12 2.34
CA LEU A 136 10.26 8.18 2.44
C LEU A 136 10.58 9.35 1.51
N SER A 137 11.84 9.85 1.46
CA SER A 137 12.25 10.90 0.54
C SER A 137 11.99 10.53 -0.92
N LEU A 138 12.43 9.35 -1.33
CA LEU A 138 12.31 8.91 -2.72
C LEU A 138 10.84 8.79 -3.15
N LEU A 139 9.98 8.23 -2.29
CA LEU A 139 8.54 8.17 -2.55
C LEU A 139 7.92 9.56 -2.63
N PHE A 140 8.27 10.47 -1.73
CA PHE A 140 7.79 11.85 -1.73
C PHE A 140 8.24 12.61 -2.99
N LEU A 141 9.41 12.31 -3.53
CA LEU A 141 9.93 12.88 -4.77
C LEU A 141 9.37 12.22 -6.05
N GLY A 142 8.44 11.28 -5.91
CA GLY A 142 7.80 10.61 -7.05
C GLY A 142 8.66 9.50 -7.66
N VAL A 143 9.61 8.96 -6.89
CA VAL A 143 10.35 7.77 -7.30
C VAL A 143 9.53 6.54 -6.94
N GLY A 144 9.35 5.63 -7.88
CA GLY A 144 8.57 4.41 -7.63
C GLY A 144 8.69 3.41 -8.77
N GLY A 145 8.12 3.78 -9.91
CA GLY A 145 8.02 2.87 -11.05
C GLY A 145 7.09 1.69 -10.76
N ASP A 146 7.01 0.78 -11.71
CA ASP A 146 6.26 -0.46 -11.55
C ASP A 146 6.84 -1.28 -10.38
N MET A 147 5.97 -1.75 -9.46
CA MET A 147 6.33 -2.49 -8.24
C MET A 147 7.41 -1.80 -7.37
N LEU A 148 7.49 -0.48 -7.38
CA LEU A 148 8.48 0.30 -6.63
C LEU A 148 9.95 -0.06 -6.97
N LYS A 149 10.16 -0.54 -8.19
CA LYS A 149 11.47 -1.04 -8.63
C LYS A 149 12.55 0.05 -8.63
N GLU A 150 12.20 1.29 -8.94
CA GLU A 150 13.18 2.38 -8.96
C GLU A 150 13.85 2.57 -7.59
N ILE A 151 13.13 2.35 -6.48
CA ILE A 151 13.69 2.42 -5.12
C ILE A 151 14.41 1.13 -4.75
N THR A 152 13.75 -0.01 -4.97
CA THR A 152 14.29 -1.29 -4.49
C THR A 152 15.49 -1.79 -5.29
N PHE A 153 15.75 -1.21 -6.46
CA PHE A 153 16.91 -1.48 -7.32
C PHE A 153 17.93 -0.35 -7.34
N LEU A 154 17.73 0.69 -6.54
CA LEU A 154 18.67 1.78 -6.45
C LEU A 154 19.93 1.34 -5.73
N THR A 155 21.07 1.56 -6.40
CA THR A 155 22.42 1.27 -5.92
C THR A 155 23.29 2.51 -5.93
N GLU A 156 24.40 2.47 -5.21
CA GLU A 156 25.29 3.61 -5.02
C GLU A 156 25.94 4.09 -6.34
N ASP A 157 26.21 3.18 -7.27
CA ASP A 157 26.75 3.49 -8.60
C ASP A 157 25.84 4.38 -9.47
N GLN A 158 24.55 4.45 -9.13
CA GLN A 158 23.58 5.33 -9.80
C GLN A 158 23.58 6.77 -9.25
N LEU A 159 24.39 7.05 -8.20
CA LEU A 159 24.47 8.36 -7.57
C LEU A 159 25.59 9.20 -8.16
N ASN A 160 25.25 10.35 -8.73
CA ASN A 160 26.23 11.36 -9.14
C ASN A 160 26.39 12.41 -8.01
N THR A 161 27.50 12.32 -7.29
CA THR A 161 27.76 13.16 -6.12
C THR A 161 27.97 14.62 -6.48
N SER A 162 28.64 14.92 -7.59
CA SER A 162 28.96 16.30 -8.00
C SER A 162 27.70 17.10 -8.38
N GLU A 163 26.74 16.41 -8.99
CA GLU A 163 25.49 17.02 -9.47
C GLU A 163 24.29 16.77 -8.55
N ARG A 164 24.44 15.92 -7.53
CA ARG A 164 23.35 15.44 -6.66
C ARG A 164 22.22 14.84 -7.45
N LYS A 165 22.56 14.01 -8.45
CA LYS A 165 21.62 13.34 -9.34
C LYS A 165 21.57 11.85 -9.08
N ILE A 166 20.41 11.26 -9.33
CA ILE A 166 20.24 9.81 -9.43
C ILE A 166 19.86 9.47 -10.86
N TYR A 167 20.59 8.53 -11.47
CA TYR A 167 20.30 8.00 -12.79
C TYR A 167 19.71 6.60 -12.64
N PHE A 168 18.41 6.49 -12.84
CA PHE A 168 17.74 5.19 -12.75
C PHE A 168 17.95 4.36 -14.01
N ARG A 169 17.98 3.03 -13.87
CA ARG A 169 18.08 2.10 -15.00
C ARG A 169 16.94 2.25 -16.02
N SER A 170 15.83 2.86 -15.64
CA SER A 170 14.71 3.21 -16.52
C SER A 170 14.99 4.38 -17.47
N GLY A 171 16.17 5.01 -17.38
CA GLY A 171 16.50 6.25 -18.08
C GLY A 171 15.97 7.52 -17.40
N LYS A 172 15.18 7.37 -16.34
CA LYS A 172 14.71 8.51 -15.52
C LYS A 172 15.89 9.09 -14.74
N MET A 173 15.90 10.43 -14.59
CA MET A 173 16.87 11.14 -13.77
C MET A 173 16.13 12.08 -12.81
N ILE A 174 16.61 12.20 -11.60
CA ILE A 174 16.14 13.19 -10.62
C ILE A 174 17.31 13.95 -10.02
N ILE A 175 17.07 15.22 -9.69
CA ILE A 175 17.99 16.07 -8.92
C ILE A 175 17.45 16.14 -7.51
N LEU A 176 18.32 15.95 -6.53
CA LEU A 176 17.97 15.96 -5.12
C LEU A 176 18.43 17.24 -4.43
N SER A 177 17.74 17.61 -3.36
CA SER A 177 18.28 18.55 -2.38
C SER A 177 19.58 17.99 -1.78
N LYS A 178 20.41 18.85 -1.17
CA LYS A 178 21.60 18.36 -0.45
C LYS A 178 21.22 17.36 0.64
N ARG A 179 20.14 17.67 1.41
CA ARG A 179 19.65 16.80 2.49
C ARG A 179 19.24 15.43 1.97
N ASP A 180 18.39 15.38 0.96
CA ASP A 180 17.90 14.12 0.41
C ASP A 180 19.01 13.28 -0.22
N PHE A 181 19.95 13.94 -0.91
CA PHE A 181 21.10 13.25 -1.50
C PHE A 181 21.98 12.60 -0.43
N ASP A 182 22.28 13.34 0.65
CA ASP A 182 23.08 12.82 1.76
C ASP A 182 22.37 11.66 2.46
N ILE A 183 21.05 11.74 2.64
CA ILE A 183 20.23 10.64 3.18
C ILE A 183 20.32 9.40 2.29
N VAL A 184 20.10 9.54 0.97
CA VAL A 184 20.13 8.40 0.04
C VAL A 184 21.52 7.78 -0.04
N ARG A 185 22.58 8.59 -0.07
CA ARG A 185 23.96 8.10 -0.07
C ARG A 185 24.27 7.30 1.20
N LYS A 186 23.96 7.85 2.38
CA LYS A 186 24.15 7.16 3.66
C LYS A 186 23.33 5.87 3.73
N ALA A 187 22.11 5.89 3.19
CA ALA A 187 21.28 4.68 3.10
C ALA A 187 21.93 3.58 2.25
N CYS A 188 22.56 3.91 1.13
CA CYS A 188 23.29 2.92 0.34
C CYS A 188 24.49 2.34 1.12
N GLN A 189 25.16 3.14 1.93
CA GLN A 189 26.34 2.76 2.71
C GLN A 189 26.01 2.10 4.06
N GLU A 190 24.76 2.21 4.53
CA GLU A 190 24.31 1.67 5.81
C GLU A 190 24.45 0.13 5.82
N ASP A 191 25.24 -0.39 6.75
CA ASP A 191 25.61 -1.80 6.91
C ASP A 191 24.87 -2.47 8.07
N ALA A 192 24.09 -1.70 8.83
CA ALA A 192 23.32 -2.18 9.96
C ALA A 192 21.99 -1.41 10.10
N LEU A 193 20.93 -2.12 10.46
CA LEU A 193 19.62 -1.53 10.77
C LEU A 193 19.32 -1.66 12.25
N THR A 194 18.98 -0.53 12.88
CA THR A 194 18.49 -0.50 14.26
C THR A 194 17.02 -0.95 14.30
N SER A 195 16.69 -1.81 15.24
CA SER A 195 15.32 -2.26 15.45
C SER A 195 14.46 -1.16 16.08
N TYR A 196 13.24 -1.00 15.61
CA TYR A 196 12.24 -0.11 16.22
C TYR A 196 11.44 -0.78 17.35
N SER A 197 11.44 -2.12 17.42
CA SER A 197 10.63 -2.88 18.37
C SER A 197 11.41 -3.36 19.59
N VAL A 198 12.74 -3.46 19.48
CA VAL A 198 13.60 -3.93 20.57
C VAL A 198 14.78 -2.97 20.68
N GLU A 199 14.83 -2.22 21.77
CA GLU A 199 15.86 -1.24 22.03
C GLU A 199 17.26 -1.88 22.03
N GLY A 200 18.22 -1.20 21.42
CA GLY A 200 19.60 -1.65 21.33
C GLY A 200 19.87 -2.81 20.36
N THR A 201 18.84 -3.35 19.72
CA THR A 201 19.03 -4.43 18.73
C THR A 201 19.44 -3.87 17.39
N VAL A 202 20.59 -4.30 16.88
CA VAL A 202 21.14 -3.94 15.58
C VAL A 202 21.30 -5.20 14.72
N ILE A 203 20.89 -5.11 13.46
CA ILE A 203 20.94 -6.22 12.50
C ILE A 203 21.87 -5.83 11.37
N GLY A 204 22.97 -6.55 11.20
CA GLY A 204 23.87 -6.37 10.06
C GLY A 204 23.15 -6.67 8.72
N VAL A 205 23.36 -5.79 7.76
CA VAL A 205 22.70 -5.87 6.44
C VAL A 205 23.69 -5.58 5.29
N SER A 206 23.26 -5.90 4.08
CA SER A 206 24.03 -5.62 2.85
C SER A 206 24.20 -4.11 2.62
N THR A 207 25.34 -3.72 2.05
CA THR A 207 25.65 -2.36 1.60
C THR A 207 25.47 -2.19 0.09
N GLY A 208 25.70 -1.00 -0.43
CA GLY A 208 25.71 -0.71 -1.87
C GLY A 208 24.33 -0.41 -2.49
N GLY A 209 23.25 -0.47 -1.73
CA GLY A 209 21.91 -0.17 -2.24
C GLY A 209 20.86 0.09 -1.16
N ILE A 210 19.68 0.55 -1.58
CA ILE A 210 18.55 0.82 -0.67
C ILE A 210 17.91 -0.47 -0.15
N TYR A 211 17.74 -1.48 -1.01
CA TYR A 211 17.23 -2.77 -0.57
C TYR A 211 18.27 -3.50 0.28
N LYS A 212 17.89 -3.93 1.46
CA LYS A 212 18.80 -4.57 2.43
C LYS A 212 18.48 -6.06 2.58
N VAL A 213 19.53 -6.86 2.53
CA VAL A 213 19.52 -8.29 2.82
C VAL A 213 20.29 -8.51 4.12
N ARG A 214 19.86 -9.45 4.95
CA ARG A 214 20.54 -9.79 6.19
C ARG A 214 21.93 -10.39 5.90
N GLY A 215 22.95 -9.87 6.56
CA GLY A 215 24.35 -10.29 6.37
C GLY A 215 25.19 -9.22 5.67
N ASN A 216 26.50 -9.32 5.80
CA ASN A 216 27.47 -8.32 5.33
C ASN A 216 27.87 -8.58 3.85
N THR A 217 26.91 -8.67 2.94
CA THR A 217 27.16 -8.82 1.51
C THR A 217 26.97 -7.51 0.76
N ILE A 218 27.71 -7.30 -0.33
CA ILE A 218 27.46 -6.20 -1.25
C ILE A 218 26.20 -6.55 -2.05
N ASN A 219 25.27 -5.63 -2.11
CA ASN A 219 24.02 -5.83 -2.84
C ASN A 219 24.24 -5.58 -4.32
N ASN A 220 24.64 -6.61 -5.06
CA ASN A 220 24.76 -6.55 -6.51
C ASN A 220 23.39 -6.77 -7.12
N ASN A 221 22.86 -5.75 -7.82
CA ASN A 221 21.57 -5.81 -8.49
C ASN A 221 21.56 -6.68 -9.77
N ASP A 222 22.69 -7.26 -10.15
CA ASP A 222 22.81 -8.09 -11.36
C ASP A 222 22.13 -9.46 -11.23
N ASP A 223 21.75 -9.84 -9.99
CA ASP A 223 21.12 -11.12 -9.68
C ASP A 223 19.59 -11.14 -9.76
N ILE A 224 18.95 -10.11 -10.35
CA ILE A 224 17.48 -10.08 -10.46
C ILE A 224 17.04 -10.99 -11.58
N LYS A 225 16.78 -12.24 -11.23
CA LYS A 225 16.51 -13.30 -12.20
C LYS A 225 15.04 -13.50 -12.54
N ASN A 226 14.10 -13.05 -11.68
CA ASN A 226 12.66 -13.36 -11.89
C ASN A 226 11.69 -12.40 -11.18
N GLU A 227 10.41 -12.56 -11.50
CA GLU A 227 9.28 -11.81 -10.94
C GLU A 227 9.13 -12.00 -9.42
N ASP A 228 9.51 -13.16 -8.87
CA ASP A 228 9.40 -13.44 -7.44
C ASP A 228 10.38 -12.60 -6.62
N ASP A 229 11.55 -12.30 -7.16
CA ASP A 229 12.51 -11.40 -6.52
C ASP A 229 11.97 -9.96 -6.46
N ARG A 230 11.35 -9.49 -7.55
CA ARG A 230 10.68 -8.18 -7.59
C ARG A 230 9.58 -8.10 -6.53
N ARG A 231 8.73 -9.11 -6.42
CA ARG A 231 7.67 -9.18 -5.42
C ARG A 231 8.22 -9.24 -3.99
N ARG A 232 9.34 -9.95 -3.77
CA ARG A 232 10.02 -10.02 -2.47
C ARG A 232 10.52 -8.64 -2.05
N ARG A 233 11.20 -7.91 -2.95
CA ARG A 233 11.71 -6.55 -2.71
C ARG A 233 10.59 -5.56 -2.46
N MET A 234 9.52 -5.60 -3.23
CA MET A 234 8.34 -4.77 -3.00
C MET A 234 7.70 -5.03 -1.62
N ARG A 235 7.53 -6.31 -1.23
CA ARG A 235 7.01 -6.68 0.10
C ARG A 235 7.93 -6.20 1.23
N TRP A 236 9.24 -6.27 1.03
CA TRP A 236 10.21 -5.75 1.99
C TRP A 236 10.02 -4.23 2.18
N LEU A 237 9.91 -3.47 1.11
CA LEU A 237 9.71 -2.02 1.16
C LEU A 237 8.40 -1.67 1.89
N HIS A 238 7.30 -2.33 1.55
CA HIS A 238 6.03 -2.15 2.26
C HIS A 238 6.16 -2.45 3.76
N ARG A 239 6.88 -3.51 4.12
CA ARG A 239 7.13 -3.86 5.52
C ARG A 239 7.93 -2.76 6.23
N ARG A 240 8.95 -2.18 5.58
CA ARG A 240 9.72 -1.07 6.17
C ARG A 240 8.83 0.14 6.43
N ILE A 241 8.01 0.54 5.49
CA ILE A 241 7.06 1.65 5.66
C ILE A 241 6.08 1.37 6.80
N ASN A 242 5.54 0.16 6.91
CA ASN A 242 4.64 -0.19 8.01
C ASN A 242 5.34 -0.08 9.38
N ILE A 243 6.57 -0.59 9.50
CA ILE A 243 7.36 -0.49 10.72
C ILE A 243 7.58 0.98 11.12
N VAL A 244 7.96 1.82 10.18
CA VAL A 244 8.15 3.27 10.42
C VAL A 244 6.83 3.96 10.74
N SER A 245 5.75 3.62 10.04
CA SER A 245 4.40 4.12 10.30
C SER A 245 3.95 3.81 11.73
N ASP A 246 4.16 2.58 12.19
CA ASP A 246 3.83 2.15 13.54
C ASP A 246 4.71 2.87 14.59
N TYR A 247 6.00 3.01 14.33
CA TYR A 247 6.95 3.71 15.22
C TYR A 247 6.61 5.19 15.41
N LEU A 248 6.30 5.89 14.32
CA LEU A 248 5.95 7.31 14.35
C LEU A 248 4.48 7.56 14.76
N GLY A 249 3.64 6.53 14.83
CA GLY A 249 2.20 6.68 15.07
C GLY A 249 1.47 7.39 13.92
N VAL A 250 2.08 7.48 12.73
CA VAL A 250 1.53 8.16 11.55
C VAL A 250 1.17 7.14 10.47
N PRO A 251 -0.11 6.96 10.10
CA PRO A 251 -0.51 6.01 9.08
C PRO A 251 0.06 6.37 7.71
N MET A 252 0.97 5.56 7.19
CA MET A 252 1.63 5.78 5.91
C MET A 252 1.55 4.56 4.99
N THR A 253 1.48 4.84 3.70
CA THR A 253 1.64 3.84 2.63
C THR A 253 2.51 4.43 1.52
N PRO A 254 3.14 3.62 0.65
CA PRO A 254 3.84 4.16 -0.52
C PRO A 254 2.99 5.12 -1.33
N LYS A 255 1.69 4.81 -1.47
CA LYS A 255 0.75 5.65 -2.24
C LYS A 255 0.45 6.97 -1.56
N SER A 256 0.26 7.00 -0.22
CA SER A 256 -0.03 8.25 0.49
C SER A 256 1.19 9.18 0.51
N ILE A 257 2.39 8.64 0.71
CA ILE A 257 3.63 9.41 0.67
C ILE A 257 3.85 10.00 -0.75
N ASN A 258 3.68 9.19 -1.78
CA ASN A 258 3.79 9.63 -3.17
C ASN A 258 2.74 10.71 -3.52
N ALA A 259 1.49 10.54 -3.06
CA ALA A 259 0.44 11.54 -3.24
C ALA A 259 0.74 12.85 -2.48
N SER A 260 1.36 12.76 -1.31
CA SER A 260 1.83 13.93 -0.56
C SER A 260 2.86 14.74 -1.36
N GLY A 261 3.85 14.06 -1.91
CA GLY A 261 4.85 14.69 -2.77
C GLY A 261 4.27 15.26 -4.06
N LEU A 262 3.32 14.56 -4.69
CA LEU A 262 2.59 15.08 -5.84
C LEU A 262 1.86 16.38 -5.48
N TRP A 263 1.14 16.38 -4.36
CA TRP A 263 0.42 17.56 -3.87
C TRP A 263 1.36 18.74 -3.63
N HIS A 264 2.46 18.50 -2.91
CA HIS A 264 3.50 19.51 -2.69
C HIS A 264 4.05 20.08 -4.01
N ALA A 265 4.44 19.21 -4.95
CA ALA A 265 4.96 19.63 -6.26
C ALA A 265 3.95 20.44 -7.07
N ILE A 266 2.66 20.11 -7.00
CA ILE A 266 1.57 20.86 -7.64
C ILE A 266 1.44 22.23 -7.00
N GLN A 267 1.37 22.33 -5.66
CA GLN A 267 1.22 23.58 -4.95
C GLN A 267 2.36 24.58 -5.29
N VAL A 268 3.60 24.10 -5.23
CA VAL A 268 4.77 24.92 -5.59
C VAL A 268 4.68 25.42 -7.03
N LYS A 269 4.25 24.59 -7.98
CA LYS A 269 4.14 24.98 -9.39
C LYS A 269 2.95 25.88 -9.66
N MET A 270 1.83 25.67 -8.99
CA MET A 270 0.66 26.56 -9.08
C MET A 270 1.03 27.95 -8.58
N GLN A 271 1.69 28.04 -7.42
CA GLN A 271 2.15 29.32 -6.86
C GLN A 271 3.14 30.03 -7.80
N GLN A 272 4.12 29.31 -8.36
CA GLN A 272 5.08 29.87 -9.33
C GLN A 272 4.40 30.43 -10.59
N LYS A 273 3.24 29.92 -10.97
CA LYS A 273 2.50 30.31 -12.17
C LYS A 273 1.32 31.27 -11.91
N GLY A 274 1.02 31.54 -10.63
CA GLY A 274 -0.16 32.35 -10.26
C GLY A 274 -1.49 31.67 -10.61
N ILE A 275 -1.54 30.34 -10.61
CA ILE A 275 -2.76 29.57 -10.91
C ILE A 275 -3.34 29.03 -9.61
N ASP A 276 -4.56 29.44 -9.22
CA ASP A 276 -5.19 29.01 -7.98
C ASP A 276 -6.13 27.80 -8.18
N ASN A 277 -6.57 27.54 -9.41
CA ASN A 277 -7.49 26.46 -9.72
C ASN A 277 -6.74 25.16 -10.06
N LEU A 278 -6.89 24.14 -9.21
CA LEU A 278 -6.24 22.84 -9.38
C LEU A 278 -6.59 22.15 -10.71
N LYS A 279 -7.86 22.18 -11.13
CA LYS A 279 -8.30 21.55 -12.39
C LYS A 279 -7.68 22.25 -13.60
N GLU A 280 -7.63 23.57 -13.56
CA GLU A 280 -6.99 24.39 -14.59
C GLU A 280 -5.49 24.05 -14.67
N TYR A 281 -4.79 24.01 -13.53
CA TYR A 281 -3.36 23.65 -13.50
C TYR A 281 -3.12 22.23 -14.05
N LEU A 282 -3.91 21.24 -13.64
CA LEU A 282 -3.74 19.85 -14.09
C LEU A 282 -3.97 19.69 -15.60
N SER A 283 -4.78 20.54 -16.23
CA SER A 283 -5.00 20.52 -17.68
C SER A 283 -3.82 21.10 -18.48
N THR A 284 -2.90 21.82 -17.83
CA THR A 284 -1.69 22.35 -18.48
C THR A 284 -0.64 21.27 -18.74
N ASP A 285 0.26 21.50 -19.71
CA ASP A 285 1.40 20.61 -19.96
C ASP A 285 2.31 20.44 -18.72
N SER A 286 2.44 21.52 -17.93
CA SER A 286 3.18 21.49 -16.68
C SER A 286 2.52 20.57 -15.66
N GLY A 287 1.21 20.67 -15.48
CA GLY A 287 0.44 19.80 -14.59
C GLY A 287 0.52 18.33 -15.00
N ARG A 288 0.33 18.05 -16.29
CA ARG A 288 0.47 16.69 -16.85
C ARG A 288 1.85 16.10 -16.60
N ARG A 289 2.94 16.86 -16.84
CA ARG A 289 4.33 16.39 -16.58
C ARG A 289 4.56 16.08 -15.10
N VAL A 290 4.04 16.91 -14.19
CA VAL A 290 4.12 16.62 -12.75
C VAL A 290 3.39 15.32 -12.42
N CYS A 291 2.14 15.14 -12.90
CA CYS A 291 1.40 13.90 -12.68
C CYS A 291 2.15 12.66 -13.21
N TRP A 292 2.71 12.71 -14.41
CA TRP A 292 3.48 11.62 -14.99
C TRP A 292 4.72 11.27 -14.18
N ARG A 293 5.43 12.29 -13.67
CA ARG A 293 6.59 12.08 -12.80
C ARG A 293 6.24 11.22 -11.58
N TYR A 294 5.04 11.41 -11.04
CA TYR A 294 4.54 10.68 -9.87
C TYR A 294 3.78 9.38 -10.23
N GLY A 295 3.77 9.00 -11.51
CA GLY A 295 3.11 7.77 -11.98
C GLY A 295 1.59 7.88 -12.14
N PHE A 296 1.04 9.09 -12.16
CA PHE A 296 -0.39 9.33 -12.37
C PHE A 296 -0.66 9.59 -13.86
N MET A 297 -1.11 8.56 -14.57
CA MET A 297 -1.36 8.56 -16.00
C MET A 297 -2.75 9.12 -16.37
N GLY A 298 -3.08 10.31 -15.90
CA GLY A 298 -4.35 10.95 -16.26
C GLY A 298 -4.78 12.03 -15.25
N GLU A 299 -5.25 13.14 -15.76
CA GLU A 299 -5.68 14.31 -14.99
C GLU A 299 -6.82 13.97 -14.03
N HIS A 300 -7.80 13.20 -14.49
CA HIS A 300 -8.94 12.78 -13.67
C HIS A 300 -8.52 11.85 -12.51
N TYR A 301 -7.54 10.98 -12.73
CA TYR A 301 -7.07 10.08 -11.67
C TYR A 301 -6.28 10.85 -10.62
N ALA A 302 -5.39 11.76 -11.05
CA ALA A 302 -4.66 12.63 -10.13
C ALA A 302 -5.62 13.49 -9.31
N ALA A 303 -6.58 14.16 -9.95
CA ALA A 303 -7.61 14.95 -9.28
C ALA A 303 -8.40 14.12 -8.26
N THR A 304 -8.87 12.92 -8.64
CA THR A 304 -9.63 12.04 -7.75
C THR A 304 -8.81 11.60 -6.53
N VAL A 305 -7.50 11.33 -6.70
CA VAL A 305 -6.63 10.97 -5.59
C VAL A 305 -6.41 12.16 -4.66
N LEU A 306 -6.14 13.33 -5.23
CA LEU A 306 -5.90 14.56 -4.47
C LEU A 306 -7.17 15.06 -3.76
N ASP A 307 -8.34 14.98 -4.38
CA ASP A 307 -9.62 15.32 -3.75
C ASP A 307 -9.94 14.44 -2.54
N LYS A 308 -9.60 13.15 -2.61
CA LYS A 308 -9.72 12.26 -1.46
C LYS A 308 -8.92 12.74 -0.26
N PHE A 309 -7.71 13.21 -0.49
CA PHE A 309 -6.81 13.68 0.56
C PHE A 309 -7.16 15.11 1.02
N ARG A 310 -7.56 16.00 0.07
CA ARG A 310 -7.96 17.38 0.38
C ARG A 310 -9.20 17.47 1.28
N LYS A 311 -10.14 16.54 1.16
CA LYS A 311 -11.32 16.47 2.04
C LYS A 311 -10.99 16.02 3.47
N GLN A 312 -9.73 15.68 3.74
CA GLN A 312 -9.26 15.24 5.05
C GLN A 312 -8.41 16.31 5.75
N LEU A 313 -8.10 17.42 5.07
CA LEU A 313 -7.51 18.64 5.61
C LEU A 313 -8.61 19.61 6.06
#